data_e09a3fef7d49073db2c2032ba321cdb4
#
_entry.id   e09a3fef7d49073db2c2032ba321cdb4
#
_cell.length_a   1.000
_cell.length_b   1.000
_cell.length_c   1.000
_cell.angle_alpha   90.00
_cell.angle_beta   90.00
_cell.angle_gamma   90.00
#
_symmetry.space_group_name_H-M   'P 1'
#
loop_
_entity.id
_entity.type
_entity.pdbx_description
1 polymer ?
#
loop_
_entity_poly.entity_id
_entity_poly.type
_entity_poly.pdbx_seq_one_letter_code
_entity_poly.pdbx_strand_id
1 'polypeptide(L)'
;MIHRAKIALCAATAALATACASTPVPQEKIAVAQAALQRAEQAGAPQYAAVEMSTARDKLARAEKAASNHDAEPAAMLADQANVDAQVAEATAQAQTSHKAEQESEANLDALRQATNREAQAPAEIPTANPQSTQ
;
A
#
# COMPACT_ATOMS: atom_id res chain seq x y z
N MET A 1 -11.12 -75.16 -10.62
CA MET A 1 -11.03 -74.52 -9.27
C MET A 1 -9.88 -73.53 -9.17
N ILE A 2 -9.39 -72.93 -10.28
CA ILE A 2 -8.15 -72.09 -10.28
C ILE A 2 -8.48 -70.55 -10.41
N HIS A 3 -9.73 -70.21 -10.73
CA HIS A 3 -10.11 -68.80 -10.96
C HIS A 3 -10.57 -68.01 -9.69
N ARG A 4 -10.80 -68.70 -8.56
CA ARG A 4 -11.21 -68.03 -7.31
C ARG A 4 -10.05 -67.50 -6.47
N ALA A 5 -8.85 -67.95 -6.70
CA ALA A 5 -7.65 -67.53 -5.95
C ALA A 5 -6.98 -66.25 -6.47
N LYS A 6 -7.34 -65.77 -7.65
CA LYS A 6 -6.71 -64.57 -8.25
C LYS A 6 -7.43 -63.23 -7.91
N ILE A 7 -8.63 -63.30 -7.34
CA ILE A 7 -9.43 -62.10 -7.00
C ILE A 7 -9.13 -61.58 -5.58
N ALA A 8 -8.59 -62.44 -4.71
CA ALA A 8 -8.30 -62.10 -3.32
C ALA A 8 -7.00 -61.31 -3.13
N LEU A 9 -6.14 -61.17 -4.14
CA LEU A 9 -4.83 -60.54 -4.00
C LEU A 9 -4.80 -59.07 -4.46
N CYS A 10 -5.88 -58.55 -5.08
CA CYS A 10 -5.98 -57.15 -5.53
C CYS A 10 -6.64 -56.21 -4.52
N ALA A 11 -7.18 -56.71 -3.40
CA ALA A 11 -7.90 -55.88 -2.42
C ALA A 11 -7.04 -55.36 -1.27
N ALA A 12 -5.74 -55.71 -1.19
CA ALA A 12 -4.89 -55.42 -0.04
C ALA A 12 -3.90 -54.24 -0.26
N THR A 13 -3.92 -53.56 -1.41
CA THR A 13 -2.93 -52.48 -1.70
C THR A 13 -3.52 -51.08 -1.76
N ALA A 14 -4.76 -50.87 -1.31
CA ALA A 14 -5.46 -49.55 -1.39
C ALA A 14 -5.48 -48.75 -0.10
N ALA A 15 -4.64 -49.02 0.89
CA ALA A 15 -4.79 -48.43 2.23
C ALA A 15 -3.52 -47.82 2.82
N LEU A 16 -2.65 -47.13 2.05
CA LEU A 16 -1.51 -46.41 2.63
C LEU A 16 -1.14 -45.14 1.82
N ALA A 17 -2.12 -44.35 1.40
CA ALA A 17 -1.87 -43.02 0.88
C ALA A 17 -2.60 -41.98 1.75
N THR A 18 -2.48 -42.02 3.08
CA THR A 18 -2.60 -40.85 3.91
C THR A 18 -1.31 -40.07 3.74
N ALA A 19 -1.15 -39.43 2.56
CA ALA A 19 -0.19 -38.37 2.38
C ALA A 19 -0.52 -37.33 3.45
N CYS A 20 0.40 -37.08 4.38
CA CYS A 20 0.41 -35.87 5.19
C CYS A 20 0.39 -34.73 4.18
N ALA A 21 -0.79 -34.17 3.93
CA ALA A 21 -0.94 -32.91 3.20
C ALA A 21 -0.39 -31.82 4.12
N SER A 22 0.93 -31.68 4.15
CA SER A 22 1.57 -30.49 4.70
C SER A 22 1.04 -29.34 3.89
N THR A 23 0.19 -28.52 4.50
CA THR A 23 -0.32 -27.30 3.87
C THR A 23 0.89 -26.49 3.44
N PRO A 24 1.09 -26.19 2.15
CA PRO A 24 2.26 -25.44 1.72
C PRO A 24 2.28 -24.09 2.40
N VAL A 25 3.45 -23.64 2.84
CA VAL A 25 3.65 -22.33 3.46
C VAL A 25 3.14 -21.26 2.47
N PRO A 26 2.33 -20.28 2.91
CA PRO A 26 1.65 -19.32 2.03
C PRO A 26 2.59 -18.21 1.54
N GLN A 27 3.63 -18.57 0.79
CA GLN A 27 4.63 -17.64 0.25
C GLN A 27 4.00 -16.55 -0.62
N GLU A 28 2.96 -16.88 -1.37
CA GLU A 28 2.24 -15.93 -2.21
C GLU A 28 1.58 -14.81 -1.38
N LYS A 29 0.92 -15.16 -0.27
CA LYS A 29 0.29 -14.17 0.62
C LYS A 29 1.31 -13.23 1.27
N ILE A 30 2.46 -13.77 1.68
CA ILE A 30 3.57 -12.98 2.21
C ILE A 30 4.09 -12.01 1.14
N ALA A 31 4.30 -12.48 -0.09
CA ALA A 31 4.73 -11.62 -1.20
C ALA A 31 3.71 -10.51 -1.53
N VAL A 32 2.41 -10.82 -1.48
CA VAL A 32 1.33 -9.82 -1.66
C VAL A 32 1.37 -8.77 -0.55
N ALA A 33 1.55 -9.17 0.70
CA ALA A 33 1.66 -8.25 1.83
C ALA A 33 2.92 -7.36 1.73
N GLN A 34 4.06 -7.92 1.33
CA GLN A 34 5.29 -7.17 1.05
C GLN A 34 5.07 -6.12 -0.05
N ALA A 35 4.42 -6.50 -1.14
CA ALA A 35 4.10 -5.58 -2.23
C ALA A 35 3.13 -4.46 -1.78
N ALA A 36 2.16 -4.76 -0.93
CA ALA A 36 1.26 -3.76 -0.36
C ALA A 36 2.01 -2.75 0.54
N LEU A 37 2.92 -3.23 1.38
CA LEU A 37 3.79 -2.37 2.19
C LEU A 37 4.64 -1.44 1.34
N GLN A 38 5.22 -1.93 0.26
CA GLN A 38 6.00 -1.09 -0.66
C GLN A 38 5.15 0.01 -1.31
N ARG A 39 3.91 -0.29 -1.70
CA ARG A 39 2.98 0.72 -2.24
C ARG A 39 2.63 1.78 -1.18
N ALA A 40 2.36 1.36 0.05
CA ALA A 40 2.11 2.28 1.15
C ALA A 40 3.32 3.21 1.41
N GLU A 41 4.54 2.68 1.34
CA GLU A 41 5.77 3.49 1.46
C GLU A 41 5.87 4.53 0.34
N GLN A 42 5.60 4.15 -0.91
CA GLN A 42 5.59 5.06 -2.06
C GLN A 42 4.50 6.13 -1.97
N ALA A 43 3.36 5.80 -1.35
CA ALA A 43 2.29 6.76 -1.06
C ALA A 43 2.60 7.74 0.09
N GLY A 44 3.74 7.58 0.79
CA GLY A 44 4.13 8.42 1.90
C GLY A 44 3.56 7.99 3.26
N ALA A 45 3.09 6.73 3.40
CA ALA A 45 2.54 6.22 4.64
C ALA A 45 3.46 6.36 5.87
N PRO A 46 4.80 6.27 5.77
CA PRO A 46 5.67 6.54 6.91
C PRO A 46 5.51 7.94 7.52
N GLN A 47 5.06 8.91 6.74
CA GLN A 47 4.85 10.30 7.18
C GLN A 47 3.42 10.58 7.61
N TYR A 48 2.44 10.02 6.91
CA TYR A 48 1.02 10.37 7.06
C TYR A 48 0.17 9.28 7.74
N ALA A 49 0.67 8.04 7.81
CA ALA A 49 -0.01 6.88 8.37
C ALA A 49 0.98 5.98 9.12
N ALA A 50 1.84 6.57 9.96
CA ALA A 50 2.96 5.89 10.61
C ALA A 50 2.52 4.73 11.52
N VAL A 51 1.36 4.84 12.16
CA VAL A 51 0.83 3.82 13.09
C VAL A 51 0.38 2.59 12.31
N GLU A 52 -0.43 2.80 11.26
CA GLU A 52 -0.92 1.74 10.38
C GLU A 52 0.24 1.04 9.68
N MET A 53 1.21 1.81 9.19
CA MET A 53 2.42 1.29 8.55
C MET A 53 3.27 0.43 9.50
N SER A 54 3.43 0.87 10.75
CA SER A 54 4.13 0.11 11.78
C SER A 54 3.41 -1.20 12.10
N THR A 55 2.09 -1.15 12.22
CA THR A 55 1.25 -2.32 12.49
C THR A 55 1.35 -3.34 11.36
N ALA A 56 1.29 -2.88 10.11
CA ALA A 56 1.42 -3.75 8.95
C ALA A 56 2.80 -4.45 8.89
N ARG A 57 3.88 -3.72 9.17
CA ARG A 57 5.24 -4.29 9.23
C ARG A 57 5.38 -5.33 10.33
N ASP A 58 4.84 -5.07 11.53
CA ASP A 58 4.90 -6.04 12.64
C ASP A 58 4.16 -7.34 12.28
N LYS A 59 2.96 -7.23 11.71
CA LYS A 59 2.20 -8.41 11.27
C LYS A 59 2.91 -9.18 10.17
N LEU A 60 3.53 -8.51 9.21
CA LEU A 60 4.32 -9.17 8.17
C LEU A 60 5.52 -9.91 8.75
N ALA A 61 6.27 -9.30 9.66
CA ALA A 61 7.41 -9.95 10.32
C ALA A 61 6.97 -11.20 11.10
N ARG A 62 5.81 -11.13 11.74
CA ARG A 62 5.22 -12.30 12.44
C ARG A 62 4.74 -13.37 11.46
N ALA A 63 4.20 -12.99 10.30
CA ALA A 63 3.83 -13.93 9.24
C ALA A 63 5.05 -14.69 8.71
N GLU A 64 6.15 -13.99 8.44
CA GLU A 64 7.42 -14.57 7.99
C GLU A 64 8.01 -15.52 9.02
N LYS A 65 7.93 -15.14 10.31
CA LYS A 65 8.36 -16.01 11.41
C LYS A 65 7.51 -17.28 11.51
N ALA A 66 6.18 -17.17 11.41
CA ALA A 66 5.29 -18.34 11.39
C ALA A 66 5.57 -19.23 10.18
N ALA A 67 5.82 -18.64 9.02
CA ALA A 67 6.20 -19.36 7.80
C ALA A 67 7.52 -20.15 7.97
N SER A 68 8.52 -19.56 8.63
CA SER A 68 9.79 -20.21 8.90
C SER A 68 9.66 -21.39 9.90
N ASN A 69 8.66 -21.34 10.76
CA ASN A 69 8.31 -22.42 11.67
C ASN A 69 7.41 -23.49 11.03
N HIS A 70 7.08 -23.36 9.75
CA HIS A 70 6.12 -24.20 9.03
C HIS A 70 4.67 -24.13 9.55
N ASP A 71 4.32 -23.05 10.27
CA ASP A 71 2.99 -22.76 10.77
C ASP A 71 2.15 -22.07 9.67
N ALA A 72 1.67 -22.84 8.69
CA ALA A 72 1.07 -22.32 7.47
C ALA A 72 -0.19 -21.47 7.73
N GLU A 73 -1.09 -21.88 8.63
CA GLU A 73 -2.34 -21.18 8.93
C GLU A 73 -2.09 -19.82 9.62
N PRO A 74 -1.32 -19.71 10.71
CA PRO A 74 -0.95 -18.42 11.30
C PRO A 74 -0.19 -17.52 10.33
N ALA A 75 0.71 -18.07 9.51
CA ALA A 75 1.44 -17.31 8.50
C ALA A 75 0.48 -16.68 7.47
N ALA A 76 -0.47 -17.47 6.94
CA ALA A 76 -1.46 -16.99 5.99
C ALA A 76 -2.34 -15.88 6.58
N MET A 77 -2.86 -16.09 7.79
CA MET A 77 -3.73 -15.11 8.47
C MET A 77 -2.99 -13.80 8.75
N LEU A 78 -1.77 -13.85 9.25
CA LEU A 78 -0.98 -12.66 9.56
C LEU A 78 -0.57 -11.91 8.28
N ALA A 79 -0.26 -12.62 7.19
CA ALA A 79 0.04 -12.00 5.90
C ALA A 79 -1.19 -11.28 5.32
N ASP A 80 -2.39 -11.90 5.36
CA ASP A 80 -3.63 -11.27 4.94
C ASP A 80 -3.91 -9.99 5.76
N GLN A 81 -3.73 -10.04 7.08
CA GLN A 81 -3.89 -8.87 7.95
C GLN A 81 -2.86 -7.77 7.63
N ALA A 82 -1.60 -8.13 7.44
CA ALA A 82 -0.56 -7.17 7.06
C ALA A 82 -0.87 -6.48 5.73
N ASN A 83 -1.38 -7.22 4.75
CA ASN A 83 -1.81 -6.69 3.47
C ASN A 83 -2.95 -5.66 3.64
N VAL A 84 -3.96 -5.97 4.46
CA VAL A 84 -5.08 -5.04 4.73
C VAL A 84 -4.59 -3.78 5.45
N ASP A 85 -3.77 -3.91 6.50
CA ASP A 85 -3.24 -2.76 7.22
C ASP A 85 -2.36 -1.88 6.33
N ALA A 86 -1.57 -2.47 5.42
CA ALA A 86 -0.79 -1.73 4.44
C ALA A 86 -1.66 -0.95 3.45
N GLN A 87 -2.78 -1.53 2.99
CA GLN A 87 -3.76 -0.83 2.15
C GLN A 87 -4.43 0.34 2.89
N VAL A 88 -4.75 0.17 4.17
CA VAL A 88 -5.27 1.26 5.00
C VAL A 88 -4.23 2.38 5.12
N ALA A 89 -2.97 2.04 5.38
CA ALA A 89 -1.87 3.00 5.43
C ALA A 89 -1.69 3.75 4.11
N GLU A 90 -1.75 3.05 2.97
CA GLU A 90 -1.69 3.63 1.63
C GLU A 90 -2.84 4.63 1.41
N ALA A 91 -4.08 4.22 1.67
CA ALA A 91 -5.26 5.07 1.48
C ALA A 91 -5.23 6.31 2.39
N THR A 92 -4.83 6.15 3.66
CA THR A 92 -4.68 7.26 4.61
C THR A 92 -3.63 8.27 4.12
N ALA A 93 -2.48 7.78 3.65
CA ALA A 93 -1.42 8.64 3.13
C ALA A 93 -1.86 9.41 1.88
N GLN A 94 -2.55 8.75 0.96
CA GLN A 94 -3.10 9.39 -0.24
C GLN A 94 -4.12 10.48 0.12
N ALA A 95 -5.04 10.21 1.05
CA ALA A 95 -6.02 11.18 1.51
C ALA A 95 -5.34 12.42 2.11
N GLN A 96 -4.35 12.24 2.99
CA GLN A 96 -3.62 13.35 3.60
C GLN A 96 -2.83 14.17 2.58
N THR A 97 -2.21 13.51 1.60
CA THR A 97 -1.49 14.18 0.51
C THR A 97 -2.43 15.01 -0.34
N SER A 98 -3.62 14.47 -0.68
CA SER A 98 -4.64 15.18 -1.45
C SER A 98 -5.15 16.41 -0.71
N HIS A 99 -5.49 16.28 0.58
CA HIS A 99 -5.93 17.42 1.40
C HIS A 99 -4.87 18.52 1.49
N LYS A 100 -3.61 18.15 1.62
CA LYS A 100 -2.51 19.11 1.61
C LYS A 100 -2.40 19.85 0.28
N ALA A 101 -2.50 19.14 -0.84
CA ALA A 101 -2.47 19.74 -2.18
C ALA A 101 -3.67 20.69 -2.41
N GLU A 102 -4.86 20.34 -1.92
CA GLU A 102 -6.05 21.20 -1.95
C GLU A 102 -5.81 22.51 -1.17
N GLN A 103 -5.31 22.41 0.05
CA GLN A 103 -5.00 23.59 0.90
C GLN A 103 -3.94 24.50 0.25
N GLU A 104 -2.89 23.92 -0.33
CA GLU A 104 -1.86 24.67 -1.04
C GLU A 104 -2.43 25.36 -2.30
N SER A 105 -3.33 24.70 -3.02
CA SER A 105 -4.01 25.27 -4.18
C SER A 105 -4.91 26.45 -3.79
N GLU A 106 -5.71 26.31 -2.74
CA GLU A 106 -6.55 27.40 -2.20
C GLU A 106 -5.70 28.60 -1.76
N ALA A 107 -4.62 28.36 -1.04
CA ALA A 107 -3.71 29.42 -0.60
C ALA A 107 -3.08 30.16 -1.79
N ASN A 108 -2.69 29.44 -2.84
CA ASN A 108 -2.16 30.02 -4.07
C ASN A 108 -3.20 30.86 -4.81
N LEU A 109 -4.45 30.39 -4.89
CA LEU A 109 -5.55 31.14 -5.50
C LEU A 109 -5.83 32.46 -4.73
N ASP A 110 -5.81 32.41 -3.41
CA ASP A 110 -6.00 33.62 -2.59
C ASP A 110 -4.85 34.61 -2.75
N ALA A 111 -3.62 34.11 -2.82
CA ALA A 111 -2.45 34.96 -3.10
C ALA A 111 -2.55 35.66 -4.48
N LEU A 112 -2.99 34.94 -5.51
CA LEU A 112 -3.21 35.49 -6.85
C LEU A 112 -4.33 36.55 -6.84
N ARG A 113 -5.46 36.28 -6.16
CA ARG A 113 -6.55 37.27 -6.02
C ARG A 113 -6.07 38.55 -5.33
N GLN A 114 -5.26 38.43 -4.28
CA GLN A 114 -4.69 39.57 -3.58
C GLN A 114 -3.72 40.36 -4.47
N ALA A 115 -2.88 39.67 -5.27
CA ALA A 115 -1.97 40.32 -6.20
C ALA A 115 -2.73 41.12 -7.26
N THR A 116 -3.75 40.50 -7.90
CA THR A 116 -4.61 41.17 -8.89
C THR A 116 -5.33 42.37 -8.32
N ASN A 117 -5.85 42.29 -7.08
CA ASN A 117 -6.50 43.41 -6.42
C ASN A 117 -5.53 44.55 -6.12
N ARG A 118 -4.26 44.26 -5.77
CA ARG A 118 -3.24 45.31 -5.57
C ARG A 118 -2.90 46.02 -6.88
N GLU A 119 -2.75 45.28 -7.97
CA GLU A 119 -2.50 45.87 -9.30
C GLU A 119 -3.66 46.75 -9.76
N ALA A 120 -4.91 46.32 -9.53
CA ALA A 120 -6.09 47.13 -9.86
C ALA A 120 -6.23 48.40 -9.00
N GLN A 121 -5.62 48.44 -7.81
CA GLN A 121 -5.61 49.59 -6.91
C GLN A 121 -4.36 50.45 -7.06
N ALA A 122 -3.34 50.01 -7.77
CA ALA A 122 -2.16 50.81 -8.03
C ALA A 122 -2.54 52.05 -8.88
N PRO A 123 -2.22 53.28 -8.48
CA PRO A 123 -2.43 54.43 -9.32
C PRO A 123 -1.69 54.24 -10.62
N ALA A 124 -2.37 54.44 -11.75
CA ALA A 124 -1.70 54.49 -13.06
C ALA A 124 -0.68 55.63 -13.02
N GLU A 125 0.56 55.34 -12.68
CA GLU A 125 1.65 56.27 -12.94
C GLU A 125 1.79 56.36 -14.47
N ILE A 126 1.10 57.38 -15.05
CA ILE A 126 1.34 57.80 -16.40
C ILE A 126 2.80 58.26 -16.42
N PRO A 127 3.71 57.67 -17.22
CA PRO A 127 5.04 58.20 -17.40
C PRO A 127 4.86 59.57 -18.07
N THR A 128 4.92 60.64 -17.30
CA THR A 128 5.07 61.98 -17.88
C THR A 128 6.44 61.98 -18.58
N ALA A 129 6.38 61.67 -19.88
CA ALA A 129 7.52 61.94 -20.75
C ALA A 129 7.91 63.40 -20.59
N ASN A 130 9.06 63.63 -19.98
CA ASN A 130 9.68 64.95 -19.89
C ASN A 130 10.18 65.37 -21.28
N PRO A 131 9.57 66.40 -21.92
CA PRO A 131 10.00 66.85 -23.25
C PRO A 131 11.07 67.91 -23.11
N GLN A 132 12.16 67.67 -22.40
CA GLN A 132 13.27 68.60 -22.34
C GLN A 132 14.62 67.89 -22.52
N SER A 133 14.98 67.58 -23.76
CA SER A 133 16.38 67.54 -24.19
C SER A 133 16.50 67.73 -25.72
N THR A 134 16.19 68.97 -26.15
CA THR A 134 16.71 69.52 -27.43
C THR A 134 17.21 70.91 -27.18
N GLN A 135 18.47 71.05 -26.89
CA GLN A 135 19.38 72.13 -27.30
C GLN A 135 20.80 71.62 -27.41
#